data_bee1eead16bc2adb28f91dbe05a7c8d0
#
_entry.id   bee1eead16bc2adb28f91dbe05a7c8d0
#
_cell.length_a   1.000
_cell.length_b   1.000
_cell.length_c   1.000
_cell.angle_alpha   90.00
_cell.angle_beta   90.00
_cell.angle_gamma   90.00
#
_symmetry.space_group_name_H-M   'P 1'
#
loop_
_entity.id
_entity.type
_entity.pdbx_description
1 polymer ?
#
loop_
_entity_poly.entity_id
_entity_poly.type
_entity_poly.pdbx_seq_one_letter_code
_entity_poly.pdbx_strand_id
1 'polypeptide(L)'
;MLVTQDTIAAILPEIYQIAIRQYAQRKDKKALLFPTKNSKREYEEHVQMGAMLPAVKWDGSISFDSFKQGYTKKLTHVKYTRGIQIQHEWMLTEQYNLMNSMAATIADAIADRERLEFASFWENSFTTTEDTGDGKAPYATNHSSKADASYSVSNYGTTALSYTELLTARR
;
A
#
# COMPACT_ATOMS: atom_id res chain seq x y z
N MET A 1 30.81 16.77 -31.83
CA MET A 1 30.80 17.48 -30.55
C MET A 1 31.51 16.61 -29.52
N LEU A 2 32.54 17.12 -28.84
CA LEU A 2 33.20 16.36 -27.77
C LEU A 2 32.26 16.31 -26.56
N VAL A 3 31.80 15.13 -26.20
CA VAL A 3 30.99 14.96 -24.96
C VAL A 3 31.94 15.06 -23.79
N THR A 4 31.83 16.17 -23.07
CA THR A 4 32.60 16.44 -21.86
C THR A 4 31.80 16.02 -20.64
N GLN A 5 32.47 15.91 -19.50
CA GLN A 5 31.83 15.61 -18.21
C GLN A 5 30.72 16.63 -17.85
N ASP A 6 30.88 17.89 -18.28
CA ASP A 6 29.92 18.97 -18.13
C ASP A 6 28.65 18.75 -18.96
N THR A 7 28.77 18.16 -20.16
CA THR A 7 27.61 17.84 -21.01
C THR A 7 26.79 16.71 -20.38
N ILE A 8 27.44 15.72 -19.78
CA ILE A 8 26.78 14.62 -19.05
C ILE A 8 26.03 15.17 -17.84
N ALA A 9 26.66 16.04 -17.07
CA ALA A 9 26.06 16.66 -15.89
C ALA A 9 24.82 17.52 -16.24
N ALA A 10 24.79 18.12 -17.43
CA ALA A 10 23.64 18.89 -17.91
C ALA A 10 22.45 18.02 -18.35
N ILE A 11 22.68 16.83 -18.88
CA ILE A 11 21.64 15.92 -19.39
C ILE A 11 20.95 15.15 -18.25
N LEU A 12 21.67 14.78 -17.19
CA LEU A 12 21.12 14.00 -16.08
C LEU A 12 19.87 14.60 -15.43
N PRO A 13 19.80 15.91 -15.14
CA PRO A 13 18.59 16.52 -14.58
C PRO A 13 17.39 16.44 -15.52
N GLU A 14 17.58 16.51 -16.83
CA GLU A 14 16.52 16.41 -17.83
C GLU A 14 15.93 14.99 -17.86
N ILE A 15 16.78 13.97 -17.89
CA ILE A 15 16.37 12.55 -17.81
C ILE A 15 15.55 12.30 -16.54
N TYR A 16 16.00 12.85 -15.42
CA TYR A 16 15.28 12.73 -14.13
C TYR A 16 13.90 13.40 -14.19
N GLN A 17 13.79 14.59 -14.77
CA GLN A 17 12.53 15.31 -14.96
C GLN A 17 11.55 14.55 -15.85
N ILE A 18 12.04 13.89 -16.90
CA ILE A 18 11.22 13.05 -17.78
C ILE A 18 10.62 11.88 -16.97
N ALA A 19 11.44 11.18 -16.20
CA ALA A 19 10.97 10.07 -15.38
C ALA A 19 9.89 10.51 -14.37
N ILE A 20 10.08 11.64 -13.67
CA ILE A 20 9.10 12.19 -12.74
C ILE A 20 7.79 12.55 -13.46
N ARG A 21 7.85 13.24 -14.62
CA ARG A 21 6.65 13.60 -15.38
C ARG A 21 5.87 12.37 -15.84
N GLN A 22 6.56 11.38 -16.37
CA GLN A 22 5.95 10.13 -16.81
C GLN A 22 5.27 9.40 -15.65
N TYR A 23 5.93 9.32 -14.50
CA TYR A 23 5.33 8.74 -13.30
C TYR A 23 4.08 9.53 -12.83
N ALA A 24 4.16 10.85 -12.78
CA ALA A 24 3.05 11.70 -12.36
C ALA A 24 1.83 11.66 -13.30
N GLN A 25 2.04 11.40 -14.59
CA GLN A 25 0.96 11.26 -15.58
C GLN A 25 0.20 9.95 -15.46
N ARG A 26 0.72 8.97 -14.73
CA ARG A 26 0.05 7.68 -14.57
C ARG A 26 -1.14 7.83 -13.63
N LYS A 27 -2.32 7.56 -14.17
CA LYS A 27 -3.57 7.50 -13.41
C LYS A 27 -3.62 6.18 -12.66
N ASP A 28 -3.33 6.21 -11.39
CA ASP A 28 -3.44 5.03 -10.53
C ASP A 28 -4.78 5.05 -9.77
N LYS A 29 -5.47 3.91 -9.78
CA LYS A 29 -6.73 3.70 -9.05
C LYS A 29 -6.50 3.20 -7.62
N LYS A 30 -5.26 3.04 -7.18
CA LYS A 30 -4.91 2.56 -5.83
C LYS A 30 -5.56 3.38 -4.73
N ALA A 31 -5.63 4.70 -4.89
CA ALA A 31 -6.24 5.61 -3.93
C ALA A 31 -7.74 5.35 -3.69
N LEU A 32 -8.43 4.65 -4.60
CA LEU A 32 -9.82 4.24 -4.41
C LEU A 32 -9.96 3.06 -3.43
N LEU A 33 -8.96 2.20 -3.37
CA LEU A 33 -8.98 0.97 -2.58
C LEU A 33 -8.17 1.10 -1.29
N PHE A 34 -7.08 1.87 -1.32
CA PHE A 34 -6.15 2.00 -0.21
C PHE A 34 -5.94 3.48 0.13
N PRO A 35 -6.16 3.88 1.40
CA PRO A 35 -5.83 5.23 1.85
C PRO A 35 -4.31 5.40 1.84
N THR A 36 -3.83 6.44 1.16
CA THR A 36 -2.40 6.78 1.13
C THR A 36 -2.08 7.81 2.20
N LYS A 37 -1.01 7.58 2.95
CA LYS A 37 -0.49 8.51 3.97
C LYS A 37 1.00 8.69 3.76
N ASN A 38 1.49 9.90 4.03
CA ASN A 38 2.92 10.17 4.03
C ASN A 38 3.47 9.95 5.44
N SER A 39 4.52 9.16 5.57
CA SER A 39 5.26 8.96 6.81
C SER A 39 6.68 9.48 6.69
N LYS A 40 7.22 9.97 7.83
CA LYS A 40 8.63 10.37 7.99
C LYS A 40 9.38 9.43 8.94
N ARG A 41 8.73 8.37 9.40
CA ARG A 41 9.28 7.41 10.35
C ARG A 41 9.71 6.15 9.62
N GLU A 42 10.52 5.35 10.25
CA GLU A 42 10.94 4.04 9.74
C GLU A 42 9.79 3.02 9.76
N TYR A 43 8.89 3.17 10.71
CA TYR A 43 7.69 2.32 10.85
C TYR A 43 6.52 3.13 11.42
N GLU A 44 5.32 2.64 11.17
CA GLU A 44 4.09 3.15 11.76
C GLU A 44 3.42 2.07 12.61
N GLU A 45 2.92 2.47 13.78
CA GLU A 45 2.14 1.59 14.65
C GLU A 45 0.67 2.00 14.59
N HIS A 46 -0.16 1.04 14.24
CA HIS A 46 -1.61 1.18 14.25
C HIS A 46 -2.18 0.41 15.43
N VAL A 47 -2.80 1.12 16.34
CA VAL A 47 -3.45 0.55 17.51
C VAL A 47 -4.95 0.49 17.24
N GLN A 48 -5.53 -0.70 17.39
CA GLN A 48 -6.96 -0.88 17.34
C GLN A 48 -7.57 -0.45 18.68
N MET A 49 -8.64 0.33 18.61
CA MET A 49 -9.44 0.66 19.79
C MET A 49 -10.70 -0.21 19.80
N GLY A 50 -11.04 -0.76 20.95
CA GLY A 50 -12.30 -1.50 21.15
C GLY A 50 -13.51 -0.58 20.97
N ALA A 51 -14.62 -1.15 20.58
CA ALA A 51 -15.90 -0.42 20.53
C ALA A 51 -16.40 -0.08 21.94
N MET A 52 -17.05 1.06 22.06
CA MET A 52 -17.81 1.40 23.27
C MET A 52 -19.09 0.56 23.34
N LEU A 53 -19.55 0.29 24.55
CA LEU A 53 -20.85 -0.31 24.72
C LEU A 53 -21.97 0.62 24.21
N PRO A 54 -23.12 0.07 23.79
CA PRO A 54 -24.28 0.88 23.41
C PRO A 54 -24.70 1.82 24.51
N ALA A 55 -25.20 3.00 24.17
CA ALA A 55 -25.70 3.96 25.12
C ALA A 55 -26.87 3.35 25.93
N VAL A 56 -26.83 3.57 27.23
CA VAL A 56 -27.86 3.10 28.18
C VAL A 56 -28.94 4.16 28.35
N LYS A 57 -30.18 3.74 28.58
CA LYS A 57 -31.27 4.63 28.88
C LYS A 57 -30.93 5.44 30.14
N TRP A 58 -31.16 6.75 30.09
CA TRP A 58 -30.97 7.64 31.22
C TRP A 58 -31.81 7.23 32.44
N ASP A 59 -31.17 7.01 33.56
CA ASP A 59 -31.74 6.63 34.84
C ASP A 59 -31.48 7.65 35.95
N GLY A 60 -30.92 8.82 35.60
CA GLY A 60 -30.49 9.85 36.55
C GLY A 60 -28.98 9.90 36.77
N SER A 61 -28.23 8.94 36.23
CA SER A 61 -26.78 8.87 36.31
C SER A 61 -26.14 8.71 34.92
N ILE A 62 -24.88 9.10 34.81
CA ILE A 62 -24.08 8.88 33.60
C ILE A 62 -23.23 7.62 33.79
N SER A 63 -23.44 6.62 32.93
CA SER A 63 -22.56 5.45 32.88
C SER A 63 -21.31 5.79 32.09
N PHE A 64 -20.14 5.55 32.67
CA PHE A 64 -18.84 5.72 32.01
C PHE A 64 -18.31 4.37 31.57
N ASP A 65 -17.89 4.30 30.34
CA ASP A 65 -17.18 3.14 29.79
C ASP A 65 -15.72 3.47 29.56
N SER A 66 -14.85 2.48 29.65
CA SER A 66 -13.40 2.62 29.36
C SER A 66 -13.06 1.99 28.04
N PHE A 67 -12.33 2.71 27.20
CA PHE A 67 -11.79 2.14 25.98
C PHE A 67 -10.77 1.04 26.29
N LYS A 68 -11.01 -0.14 25.74
CA LYS A 68 -10.03 -1.22 25.78
C LYS A 68 -9.13 -1.15 24.56
N GLN A 69 -7.83 -1.22 24.78
CA GLN A 69 -6.86 -1.30 23.69
C GLN A 69 -6.94 -2.67 23.02
N GLY A 70 -7.12 -2.67 21.70
CA GLY A 70 -7.10 -3.86 20.88
C GLY A 70 -5.68 -4.28 20.49
N TYR A 71 -5.57 -4.90 19.32
CA TYR A 71 -4.28 -5.31 18.75
C TYR A 71 -3.50 -4.11 18.23
N THR A 72 -2.18 -4.25 18.25
CA THR A 72 -1.26 -3.29 17.64
C THR A 72 -0.58 -3.93 16.44
N LYS A 73 -0.66 -3.29 15.30
CA LYS A 73 0.06 -3.72 14.08
C LYS A 73 1.15 -2.71 13.76
N LYS A 74 2.38 -3.22 13.61
CA LYS A 74 3.54 -2.46 13.18
C LYS A 74 3.72 -2.63 11.67
N LEU A 75 3.73 -1.52 10.93
CA LEU A 75 4.00 -1.46 9.50
C LEU A 75 5.39 -0.86 9.29
N THR A 76 6.32 -1.66 8.78
CA THR A 76 7.68 -1.22 8.47
C THR A 76 7.79 -0.84 7.01
N HIS A 77 8.37 0.32 6.73
CA HIS A 77 8.55 0.80 5.36
C HIS A 77 9.65 0.02 4.64
N VAL A 78 9.36 -0.43 3.43
CA VAL A 78 10.33 -1.09 2.55
C VAL A 78 10.75 -0.12 1.45
N LYS A 79 12.06 -0.01 1.22
CA LYS A 79 12.62 0.87 0.21
C LYS A 79 12.91 0.08 -1.07
N TYR A 80 12.31 0.49 -2.17
CA TYR A 80 12.58 -0.04 -3.50
C TYR A 80 13.42 0.94 -4.30
N THR A 81 14.40 0.43 -5.04
CA THR A 81 15.28 1.22 -5.87
C THR A 81 15.46 0.56 -7.23
N ARG A 82 15.55 1.37 -8.28
CA ARG A 82 15.92 0.94 -9.62
C ARG A 82 16.82 1.99 -10.25
N GLY A 83 17.87 1.55 -10.94
CA GLY A 83 18.80 2.41 -11.66
C GLY A 83 18.96 1.97 -13.12
N ILE A 84 19.41 2.88 -13.96
CA ILE A 84 19.83 2.60 -15.33
C ILE A 84 21.31 2.91 -15.45
N GLN A 85 22.00 2.07 -16.20
CA GLN A 85 23.36 2.31 -16.64
C GLN A 85 23.32 2.70 -18.13
N ILE A 86 23.84 3.88 -18.44
CA ILE A 86 23.92 4.41 -19.80
C ILE A 86 25.34 4.22 -20.29
N GLN A 87 25.50 3.61 -21.47
CA GLN A 87 26.81 3.42 -22.07
C GLN A 87 27.35 4.73 -22.61
N HIS A 88 28.66 4.96 -22.45
CA HIS A 88 29.31 6.20 -22.85
C HIS A 88 29.23 6.42 -24.39
N GLU A 89 29.28 5.34 -25.15
CA GLU A 89 29.17 5.38 -26.60
C GLU A 89 27.85 5.95 -27.11
N TRP A 90 26.74 5.72 -26.37
CA TRP A 90 25.44 6.28 -26.73
C TRP A 90 25.39 7.80 -26.59
N MET A 91 26.11 8.34 -25.62
CA MET A 91 26.25 9.78 -25.48
C MET A 91 27.09 10.38 -26.57
N LEU A 92 28.16 9.69 -27.00
CA LEU A 92 29.04 10.13 -28.11
C LEU A 92 28.32 10.13 -29.45
N THR A 93 27.39 9.21 -29.66
CA THR A 93 26.62 9.08 -30.92
C THR A 93 25.30 9.86 -30.91
N GLU A 94 25.11 10.73 -29.93
CA GLU A 94 23.92 11.60 -29.80
C GLU A 94 22.57 10.84 -29.78
N GLN A 95 22.54 9.63 -29.21
CA GLN A 95 21.33 8.81 -29.13
C GLN A 95 20.38 9.27 -27.97
N TYR A 96 20.07 10.55 -27.92
CA TYR A 96 19.26 11.16 -26.87
C TYR A 96 17.84 10.58 -26.79
N ASN A 97 17.24 10.21 -27.91
CA ASN A 97 15.91 9.59 -27.94
C ASN A 97 15.90 8.24 -27.20
N LEU A 98 16.97 7.46 -27.31
CA LEU A 98 17.11 6.20 -26.59
C LEU A 98 17.23 6.46 -25.08
N MET A 99 18.01 7.44 -24.65
CA MET A 99 18.16 7.81 -23.25
C MET A 99 16.86 8.30 -22.64
N ASN A 100 16.09 9.11 -23.37
CA ASN A 100 14.77 9.56 -22.93
C ASN A 100 13.77 8.41 -22.82
N SER A 101 13.81 7.46 -23.73
CA SER A 101 13.00 6.24 -23.66
C SER A 101 13.36 5.38 -22.43
N MET A 102 14.65 5.27 -22.11
CA MET A 102 15.11 4.57 -20.90
C MET A 102 14.64 5.27 -19.61
N ALA A 103 14.61 6.61 -19.59
CA ALA A 103 14.06 7.36 -18.46
C ALA A 103 12.58 7.08 -18.24
N ALA A 104 11.80 6.97 -19.33
CA ALA A 104 10.38 6.59 -19.23
C ALA A 104 10.21 5.18 -18.67
N THR A 105 11.06 4.21 -19.03
CA THR A 105 10.99 2.84 -18.51
C THR A 105 11.29 2.73 -17.03
N ILE A 106 12.05 3.64 -16.41
CA ILE A 106 12.20 3.70 -14.94
C ILE A 106 10.86 4.01 -14.30
N ALA A 107 10.15 5.01 -14.81
CA ALA A 107 8.83 5.37 -14.28
C ALA A 107 7.84 4.19 -14.37
N ASP A 108 7.90 3.44 -15.48
CA ASP A 108 7.11 2.23 -15.67
C ASP A 108 7.46 1.15 -14.65
N ALA A 109 8.75 0.89 -14.43
CA ALA A 109 9.20 -0.12 -13.49
C ALA A 109 8.80 0.20 -12.03
N ILE A 110 8.80 1.49 -11.63
CA ILE A 110 8.34 1.92 -10.31
C ILE A 110 6.83 1.71 -10.17
N ALA A 111 6.05 2.14 -11.17
CA ALA A 111 4.60 1.98 -11.15
C ALA A 111 4.19 0.50 -11.18
N ASP A 112 4.89 -0.34 -11.91
CA ASP A 112 4.63 -1.78 -11.95
C ASP A 112 4.99 -2.45 -10.62
N ARG A 113 6.06 -2.01 -9.93
CA ARG A 113 6.35 -2.50 -8.58
C ARG A 113 5.24 -2.15 -7.61
N GLU A 114 4.72 -0.92 -7.63
CA GLU A 114 3.56 -0.55 -6.80
C GLU A 114 2.35 -1.43 -7.09
N ARG A 115 2.04 -1.71 -8.37
CA ARG A 115 0.93 -2.61 -8.73
C ARG A 115 1.13 -4.02 -8.21
N LEU A 116 2.36 -4.55 -8.29
CA LEU A 116 2.68 -5.87 -7.77
C LEU A 116 2.51 -5.95 -6.25
N GLU A 117 2.88 -4.90 -5.50
CA GLU A 117 2.64 -4.84 -4.05
C GLU A 117 1.15 -4.86 -3.71
N PHE A 118 0.33 -4.10 -4.46
CA PHE A 118 -1.12 -4.14 -4.27
C PHE A 118 -1.74 -5.49 -4.66
N ALA A 119 -1.24 -6.10 -5.73
CA ALA A 119 -1.72 -7.42 -6.15
C ALA A 119 -1.34 -8.49 -5.14
N SER A 120 -0.12 -8.46 -4.60
CA SER A 120 0.37 -9.42 -3.61
C SER A 120 -0.46 -9.41 -2.32
N PHE A 121 -0.97 -8.23 -1.90
CA PHE A 121 -1.89 -8.16 -0.77
C PHE A 121 -3.15 -9.02 -1.00
N TRP A 122 -3.77 -8.91 -2.19
CA TRP A 122 -4.97 -9.70 -2.50
C TRP A 122 -4.66 -11.17 -2.68
N GLU A 123 -3.54 -11.49 -3.31
CA GLU A 123 -3.08 -12.88 -3.52
C GLU A 123 -2.82 -13.57 -2.17
N ASN A 124 -2.18 -12.87 -1.24
CA ASN A 124 -1.81 -13.40 0.07
C ASN A 124 -2.88 -13.19 1.15
N SER A 125 -4.03 -12.61 0.80
CA SER A 125 -5.06 -12.22 1.79
C SER A 125 -5.74 -13.42 2.50
N PHE A 126 -5.60 -14.62 1.95
CA PHE A 126 -6.08 -15.88 2.55
C PHE A 126 -4.99 -16.64 3.32
N THR A 127 -3.79 -16.11 3.35
CA THR A 127 -2.64 -16.69 4.04
C THR A 127 -2.15 -15.76 5.15
N THR A 128 -1.36 -16.29 6.07
CA THR A 128 -0.75 -15.47 7.15
C THR A 128 0.50 -14.71 6.70
N THR A 129 0.82 -14.69 5.39
CA THR A 129 1.91 -13.88 4.84
C THR A 129 1.66 -12.40 5.07
N GLU A 130 0.41 -11.95 4.87
CA GLU A 130 -0.06 -10.60 5.17
C GLU A 130 -0.97 -10.64 6.41
N ASP A 131 -0.39 -10.89 7.57
CA ASP A 131 -1.14 -11.03 8.81
C ASP A 131 -1.82 -9.73 9.27
N THR A 132 -2.94 -9.87 9.94
CA THR A 132 -3.62 -8.76 10.61
C THR A 132 -3.08 -8.54 12.04
N GLY A 133 -3.61 -7.57 12.76
CA GLY A 133 -3.18 -7.30 14.14
C GLY A 133 -3.37 -8.47 15.10
N ASP A 134 -4.30 -9.39 14.81
CA ASP A 134 -4.54 -10.62 15.57
C ASP A 134 -3.68 -11.81 15.11
N GLY A 135 -2.74 -11.59 14.18
CA GLY A 135 -1.83 -12.62 13.66
C GLY A 135 -2.47 -13.60 12.70
N LYS A 136 -3.65 -13.28 12.15
CA LYS A 136 -4.38 -14.12 11.20
C LYS A 136 -4.35 -13.54 9.80
N ALA A 137 -4.73 -14.36 8.82
CA ALA A 137 -4.91 -13.89 7.45
C ALA A 137 -5.97 -12.75 7.39
N PRO A 138 -5.84 -11.79 6.46
CA PRO A 138 -6.86 -10.74 6.27
C PRO A 138 -8.28 -11.30 6.08
N TYR A 139 -8.43 -12.41 5.37
CA TYR A 139 -9.68 -13.15 5.25
C TYR A 139 -9.60 -14.46 6.03
N ALA A 140 -10.22 -14.49 7.20
CA ALA A 140 -10.26 -15.66 8.07
C ALA A 140 -11.64 -15.82 8.71
N THR A 141 -11.92 -17.04 9.16
CA THR A 141 -13.21 -17.40 9.79
C THR A 141 -13.28 -17.07 11.27
N ASN A 142 -12.17 -16.64 11.88
CA ASN A 142 -12.04 -16.62 13.32
C ASN A 142 -11.24 -15.41 13.85
N HIS A 143 -11.49 -14.22 13.31
CA HIS A 143 -10.91 -12.99 13.88
C HIS A 143 -11.42 -12.77 15.30
N SER A 144 -10.53 -12.72 16.26
CA SER A 144 -10.85 -12.50 17.66
C SER A 144 -10.66 -11.04 18.05
N SER A 145 -11.46 -10.57 19.02
CA SER A 145 -11.21 -9.28 19.65
C SER A 145 -10.30 -9.46 20.86
N LYS A 146 -9.24 -8.64 20.96
CA LYS A 146 -8.41 -8.61 22.18
C LYS A 146 -9.17 -8.04 23.39
N ALA A 147 -10.14 -7.18 23.13
CA ALA A 147 -10.97 -6.55 24.16
C ALA A 147 -12.01 -7.53 24.74
N ASP A 148 -12.49 -8.48 23.91
CA ASP A 148 -13.45 -9.49 24.28
C ASP A 148 -13.10 -10.82 23.58
N ALA A 149 -12.55 -11.75 24.33
CA ALA A 149 -12.12 -13.06 23.80
C ALA A 149 -13.29 -13.95 23.35
N SER A 150 -14.50 -13.67 23.80
CA SER A 150 -15.71 -14.39 23.37
C SER A 150 -16.23 -13.92 22.01
N TYR A 151 -15.78 -12.74 21.55
CA TYR A 151 -16.19 -12.16 20.29
C TYR A 151 -15.25 -12.61 19.15
N SER A 152 -15.81 -13.37 18.22
CA SER A 152 -15.12 -13.81 17.02
C SER A 152 -15.96 -13.47 15.79
N VAL A 153 -15.29 -12.91 14.76
CA VAL A 153 -15.92 -12.54 13.49
C VAL A 153 -15.29 -13.32 12.36
N SER A 154 -16.14 -13.81 11.47
CA SER A 154 -15.70 -14.38 10.18
C SER A 154 -15.93 -13.34 9.08
N ASN A 155 -14.90 -13.03 8.31
CA ASN A 155 -14.99 -12.25 7.08
C ASN A 155 -14.65 -13.11 5.84
N TYR A 156 -14.64 -14.42 6.02
CA TYR A 156 -14.37 -15.40 4.99
C TYR A 156 -15.61 -16.25 4.72
N GLY A 157 -16.13 -16.19 3.50
CA GLY A 157 -17.23 -17.03 3.02
C GLY A 157 -16.72 -18.13 2.10
N THR A 158 -17.25 -19.33 2.27
CA THR A 158 -16.91 -20.50 1.45
C THR A 158 -17.95 -20.82 0.39
N THR A 159 -19.07 -20.09 0.37
CA THR A 159 -20.16 -20.27 -0.58
C THR A 159 -19.85 -19.59 -1.91
N ALA A 160 -20.32 -20.19 -3.02
CA ALA A 160 -20.17 -19.58 -4.32
C ALA A 160 -20.91 -18.24 -4.39
N LEU A 161 -20.31 -17.25 -5.06
CA LEU A 161 -20.90 -15.92 -5.19
C LEU A 161 -22.26 -16.02 -5.91
N SER A 162 -23.33 -15.69 -5.19
CA SER A 162 -24.69 -15.64 -5.70
C SER A 162 -25.36 -14.31 -5.32
N TYR A 163 -26.48 -13.99 -5.93
CA TYR A 163 -27.25 -12.80 -5.57
C TYR A 163 -27.68 -12.81 -4.10
N THR A 164 -28.09 -13.97 -3.61
CA THR A 164 -28.50 -14.16 -2.21
C THR A 164 -27.33 -13.93 -1.25
N GLU A 165 -26.15 -14.47 -1.55
CA GLU A 165 -24.95 -14.28 -0.77
C GLU A 165 -24.50 -12.82 -0.75
N LEU A 166 -24.60 -12.11 -1.90
CA LEU A 166 -24.29 -10.69 -1.98
C LEU A 166 -25.21 -9.84 -1.08
N LEU A 167 -26.50 -10.18 -1.01
CA LEU A 167 -27.45 -9.52 -0.11
C LEU A 167 -27.16 -9.79 1.37
N THR A 168 -26.72 -11.01 1.69
CA THR A 168 -26.36 -11.41 3.06
C THR A 168 -25.10 -10.72 3.53
N ALA A 169 -24.08 -10.63 2.69
CA ALA A 169 -22.82 -9.95 2.99
C ALA A 169 -22.97 -8.43 3.20
N ARG A 170 -24.06 -7.83 2.72
CA ARG A 170 -24.35 -6.39 2.84
C ARG A 170 -24.99 -6.02 4.20
N ARG A 171 -25.44 -6.99 4.98
CA ARG A 171 -26.04 -6.79 6.31
C ARG A 171 -24.98 -6.81 7.40
#